data_857b7d6987d40be864892db406f72c55
#
_entry.id   857b7d6987d40be864892db406f72c55
#
_cell.length_a   1.000
_cell.length_b   1.000
_cell.length_c   1.000
_cell.angle_alpha   90.00
_cell.angle_beta   90.00
_cell.angle_gamma   90.00
#
_symmetry.space_group_name_H-M   'P 1'
#
loop_
_entity.id
_entity.type
_entity.pdbx_description
1 polymer ?
#
loop_
_entity_poly.entity_id
_entity_poly.type
_entity_poly.pdbx_seq_one_letter_code
_entity_poly.pdbx_strand_id
1 'polypeptide(L)'
;MSGEITLALDTDFGYRRDASSQTAFVNAVESLREHDGWLNPTSQQRELVCDLVLEGCGVKSPGLVGAIMVLAEAGYHVRAVAGTSAGAVIASVVAALSQARQPLARLLPLTLDIDFKRFMPNGRAHDLFERATGRVGTMLADAALLSERTGLYSGEYLREWLGHIVHDELGIHTFADLRLRAEDDPDMSIVAGRDYRLVVLTSDITRGQLARLPWDYPLYGHDPDEMDPVDAVRASMSIPFIFEPVHFVSRDAVVTLPGPGGVHTTVHYAAGTHTWVDGALLEKFPIHAFDRADGGAPRWPTIGVKLSRLETDIPAGEPCDSALAVAMHCLRTAMNEWDTNALHDHAAARTIFVDNAGLSTTDFDVPKERQYQLFLNGVRAASDFLVAAAQAGGVPRT
;
A
#
# COMPACT_ATOMS: atom_id res chain seq x y z
N MET A 1 4.80 -13.27 21.16
CA MET A 1 4.25 -12.46 20.04
C MET A 1 2.99 -13.07 19.43
N SER A 2 3.02 -14.31 18.94
CA SER A 2 1.82 -14.98 18.35
C SER A 2 0.63 -15.00 19.34
N GLY A 3 0.84 -15.42 20.59
CA GLY A 3 -0.21 -15.48 21.61
C GLY A 3 -0.83 -14.12 22.00
N GLU A 4 -0.07 -13.04 21.92
CA GLU A 4 -0.58 -11.68 22.21
C GLU A 4 -1.52 -11.19 21.10
N ILE A 5 -1.19 -11.48 19.83
CA ILE A 5 -2.05 -11.13 18.70
C ILE A 5 -3.34 -11.95 18.74
N THR A 6 -3.25 -13.26 18.98
CA THR A 6 -4.43 -14.12 19.13
C THR A 6 -5.33 -13.60 20.26
N LEU A 7 -4.76 -13.20 21.38
CA LEU A 7 -5.51 -12.63 22.51
C LEU A 7 -6.17 -11.31 22.10
N ALA A 8 -5.46 -10.40 21.43
CA ALA A 8 -6.01 -9.13 20.97
C ALA A 8 -7.16 -9.34 19.96
N LEU A 9 -7.05 -10.29 19.03
CA LEU A 9 -8.12 -10.63 18.11
C LEU A 9 -9.37 -11.15 18.83
N ASP A 10 -9.22 -11.94 19.90
CA ASP A 10 -10.34 -12.44 20.72
C ASP A 10 -10.94 -11.37 21.64
N THR A 11 -10.10 -10.61 22.38
CA THR A 11 -10.57 -9.65 23.39
C THR A 11 -11.08 -8.35 22.78
N ASP A 12 -10.37 -7.80 21.80
CA ASP A 12 -10.64 -6.46 21.28
C ASP A 12 -11.60 -6.49 20.08
N PHE A 13 -11.64 -7.64 19.37
CA PHE A 13 -12.42 -7.78 18.13
C PHE A 13 -13.43 -8.95 18.18
N GLY A 14 -13.50 -9.72 19.26
CA GLY A 14 -14.39 -10.86 19.37
C GLY A 14 -14.17 -11.91 18.29
N TYR A 15 -12.99 -11.92 17.65
CA TYR A 15 -12.64 -12.89 16.63
C TYR A 15 -11.98 -14.09 17.25
N ARG A 16 -12.68 -15.22 17.17
CA ARG A 16 -12.17 -16.51 17.62
C ARG A 16 -12.34 -17.54 16.51
N ARG A 17 -11.26 -18.20 16.14
CA ARG A 17 -11.37 -19.40 15.31
C ARG A 17 -12.00 -20.51 16.13
N ASP A 18 -12.91 -21.27 15.53
CA ASP A 18 -13.35 -22.53 16.16
C ASP A 18 -12.17 -23.51 16.27
N ALA A 19 -12.33 -24.56 17.07
CA ALA A 19 -11.24 -25.51 17.34
C ALA A 19 -10.67 -26.17 16.07
N SER A 20 -11.51 -26.44 15.08
CA SER A 20 -11.10 -27.04 13.80
C SER A 20 -10.27 -26.04 12.97
N SER A 21 -10.78 -24.82 12.81
CA SER A 21 -10.10 -23.75 12.08
C SER A 21 -8.79 -23.35 12.75
N GLN A 22 -8.73 -23.34 14.08
CA GLN A 22 -7.50 -23.07 14.82
C GLN A 22 -6.46 -24.16 14.59
N THR A 23 -6.87 -25.42 14.62
CA THR A 23 -5.96 -26.56 14.35
C THR A 23 -5.44 -26.51 12.92
N ALA A 24 -6.32 -26.24 11.94
CA ALA A 24 -5.92 -26.10 10.54
C ALA A 24 -4.92 -24.97 10.33
N PHE A 25 -5.15 -23.81 10.97
CA PHE A 25 -4.24 -22.68 10.91
C PHE A 25 -2.85 -22.98 11.50
N VAL A 26 -2.80 -23.60 12.70
CA VAL A 26 -1.51 -23.96 13.34
C VAL A 26 -0.74 -24.94 12.47
N ASN A 27 -1.39 -26.01 11.96
CA ASN A 27 -0.76 -26.97 11.09
C ASN A 27 -0.25 -26.35 9.78
N ALA A 28 -1.02 -25.40 9.22
CA ALA A 28 -0.62 -24.68 8.02
C ALA A 28 0.64 -23.82 8.28
N VAL A 29 0.70 -23.11 9.39
CA VAL A 29 1.87 -22.28 9.76
C VAL A 29 3.12 -23.16 9.97
N GLU A 30 2.98 -24.30 10.62
CA GLU A 30 4.09 -25.25 10.79
C GLU A 30 4.58 -25.79 9.43
N SER A 31 3.67 -26.21 8.56
CA SER A 31 3.98 -26.68 7.21
C SER A 31 4.69 -25.59 6.38
N LEU A 32 4.18 -24.35 6.39
CA LEU A 32 4.81 -23.23 5.68
C LEU A 32 6.21 -22.95 6.23
N ARG A 33 6.42 -23.04 7.55
CA ARG A 33 7.72 -22.83 8.15
C ARG A 33 8.73 -23.91 7.71
N GLU A 34 8.28 -25.15 7.53
CA GLU A 34 9.13 -26.23 7.02
C GLU A 34 9.49 -26.06 5.53
N HIS A 35 8.55 -25.61 4.70
CA HIS A 35 8.74 -25.53 3.25
C HIS A 35 9.27 -24.18 2.79
N ASP A 36 8.70 -23.07 3.28
CA ASP A 36 9.04 -21.71 2.89
C ASP A 36 9.98 -21.00 3.85
N GLY A 37 10.15 -21.55 5.06
CA GLY A 37 10.96 -20.91 6.07
C GLY A 37 12.41 -20.74 5.63
N TRP A 38 12.90 -19.51 5.71
CA TRP A 38 14.30 -19.19 5.52
C TRP A 38 15.10 -19.61 6.76
N LEU A 39 16.19 -20.35 6.53
CA LEU A 39 17.09 -20.75 7.63
C LEU A 39 17.95 -19.54 8.03
N ASN A 40 17.61 -18.92 9.14
CA ASN A 40 18.39 -17.82 9.67
C ASN A 40 19.79 -18.30 10.07
N PRO A 41 20.89 -17.76 9.49
CA PRO A 41 22.23 -18.25 9.76
C PRO A 41 22.70 -17.96 11.19
N THR A 42 22.11 -16.98 11.87
CA THR A 42 22.45 -16.60 13.25
C THR A 42 21.68 -17.45 14.26
N SER A 43 20.36 -17.53 14.15
CA SER A 43 19.51 -18.30 15.08
C SER A 43 19.47 -19.80 14.79
N GLN A 44 19.87 -20.21 13.59
CA GLN A 44 19.74 -21.58 13.07
C GLN A 44 18.29 -22.10 13.08
N GLN A 45 17.32 -21.19 13.10
CA GLN A 45 15.89 -21.49 13.05
C GLN A 45 15.33 -21.12 11.69
N ARG A 46 14.27 -21.84 11.29
CA ARG A 46 13.49 -21.47 10.11
C ARG A 46 12.50 -20.40 10.47
N GLU A 47 12.61 -19.26 9.78
CA GLU A 47 11.78 -18.09 9.97
C GLU A 47 10.92 -17.86 8.71
N LEU A 48 9.66 -17.50 8.89
CA LEU A 48 8.81 -17.06 7.79
C LEU A 48 9.14 -15.62 7.48
N VAL A 49 9.66 -15.37 6.28
CA VAL A 49 10.01 -14.02 5.79
C VAL A 49 9.22 -13.75 4.52
N CYS A 50 8.76 -12.53 4.34
CA CYS A 50 8.12 -12.10 3.11
C CYS A 50 8.44 -10.63 2.78
N ASP A 51 8.34 -10.28 1.51
CA ASP A 51 8.10 -8.92 1.07
C ASP A 51 6.57 -8.71 0.97
N LEU A 52 6.07 -7.53 1.35
CA LEU A 52 4.64 -7.25 1.44
C LEU A 52 4.24 -6.18 0.42
N VAL A 53 3.10 -6.36 -0.24
CA VAL A 53 2.57 -5.38 -1.18
C VAL A 53 1.13 -5.05 -0.83
N LEU A 54 0.84 -3.75 -0.65
CA LEU A 54 -0.45 -3.25 -0.18
C LEU A 54 -1.12 -2.39 -1.23
N GLU A 55 -2.35 -2.76 -1.58
CA GLU A 55 -3.18 -2.03 -2.54
C GLU A 55 -3.59 -0.65 -2.05
N GLY A 56 -3.74 0.31 -2.98
CA GLY A 56 -4.42 1.57 -2.76
C GLY A 56 -5.93 1.37 -2.60
N CYS A 57 -6.45 1.53 -1.40
CA CYS A 57 -7.81 1.14 -1.08
C CYS A 57 -8.64 2.21 -0.36
N GLY A 58 -8.10 3.42 -0.15
CA GLY A 58 -8.79 4.51 0.55
C GLY A 58 -9.24 4.11 1.94
N VAL A 59 -10.51 4.39 2.27
CA VAL A 59 -11.10 4.12 3.58
C VAL A 59 -11.23 2.64 3.95
N LYS A 60 -10.90 1.73 3.02
CA LYS A 60 -10.98 0.28 3.23
C LYS A 60 -9.72 -0.31 3.87
N SER A 61 -8.76 0.54 4.26
CA SER A 61 -7.48 0.14 4.87
C SER A 61 -7.60 -0.77 6.13
N PRO A 62 -8.68 -0.77 6.94
CA PRO A 62 -8.81 -1.74 8.02
C PRO A 62 -8.71 -3.21 7.57
N GLY A 63 -9.13 -3.51 6.33
CA GLY A 63 -8.98 -4.85 5.75
C GLY A 63 -7.52 -5.26 5.53
N LEU A 64 -6.65 -4.32 5.13
CA LEU A 64 -5.21 -4.55 5.04
C LEU A 64 -4.63 -4.87 6.41
N VAL A 65 -5.01 -4.09 7.43
CA VAL A 65 -4.55 -4.28 8.81
C VAL A 65 -4.93 -5.67 9.33
N GLY A 66 -6.17 -6.10 9.10
CA GLY A 66 -6.64 -7.43 9.49
C GLY A 66 -5.80 -8.56 8.90
N ALA A 67 -5.47 -8.46 7.60
CA ALA A 67 -4.63 -9.45 6.94
C ALA A 67 -3.19 -9.45 7.49
N ILE A 68 -2.60 -8.27 7.72
CA ILE A 68 -1.26 -8.14 8.28
C ILE A 68 -1.18 -8.72 9.71
N MET A 69 -2.24 -8.56 10.52
CA MET A 69 -2.29 -9.15 11.86
C MET A 69 -2.19 -10.67 11.83
N VAL A 70 -2.82 -11.33 10.87
CA VAL A 70 -2.72 -12.80 10.71
C VAL A 70 -1.34 -13.23 10.24
N LEU A 71 -0.72 -12.50 9.31
CA LEU A 71 0.67 -12.76 8.93
C LEU A 71 1.62 -12.63 10.12
N ALA A 72 1.42 -11.60 10.97
CA ALA A 72 2.19 -11.41 12.20
C ALA A 72 1.92 -12.52 13.23
N GLU A 73 0.68 -12.97 13.38
CA GLU A 73 0.29 -14.12 14.23
C GLU A 73 0.98 -15.41 13.77
N ALA A 74 1.05 -15.64 12.45
CA ALA A 74 1.77 -16.76 11.86
C ALA A 74 3.30 -16.67 12.04
N GLY A 75 3.81 -15.51 12.43
CA GLY A 75 5.24 -15.26 12.66
C GLY A 75 6.00 -14.84 11.41
N TYR A 76 5.33 -14.24 10.42
CA TYR A 76 6.02 -13.64 9.29
C TYR A 76 6.78 -12.39 9.70
N HIS A 77 8.03 -12.32 9.26
CA HIS A 77 8.87 -11.13 9.31
C HIS A 77 8.78 -10.40 7.96
N VAL A 78 8.27 -9.18 7.99
CA VAL A 78 8.21 -8.32 6.80
C VAL A 78 9.59 -7.70 6.58
N ARG A 79 10.27 -8.08 5.50
CA ARG A 79 11.59 -7.56 5.13
C ARG A 79 11.46 -6.19 4.46
N ALA A 80 10.64 -6.12 3.42
CA ALA A 80 10.34 -4.88 2.71
C ALA A 80 8.85 -4.80 2.42
N VAL A 81 8.34 -3.59 2.28
CA VAL A 81 6.92 -3.38 1.99
C VAL A 81 6.74 -2.28 0.95
N ALA A 82 5.89 -2.53 -0.04
CA ALA A 82 5.47 -1.56 -1.03
C ALA A 82 3.99 -1.23 -0.86
N GLY A 83 3.62 0.01 -1.14
CA GLY A 83 2.21 0.41 -1.08
C GLY A 83 1.89 1.62 -1.94
N THR A 84 0.62 1.73 -2.29
CA THR A 84 0.04 2.84 -3.03
C THR A 84 -1.07 3.47 -2.22
N SER A 85 -1.17 4.81 -2.19
CA SER A 85 -2.26 5.52 -1.53
C SER A 85 -2.44 5.09 -0.05
N ALA A 86 -3.63 4.70 0.38
CA ALA A 86 -3.87 4.18 1.73
C ALA A 86 -3.01 2.94 2.05
N GLY A 87 -2.65 2.12 1.04
CA GLY A 87 -1.69 1.04 1.20
C GLY A 87 -0.29 1.55 1.55
N ALA A 88 0.12 2.72 1.02
CA ALA A 88 1.40 3.35 1.38
C ALA A 88 1.40 3.87 2.83
N VAL A 89 0.26 4.36 3.34
CA VAL A 89 0.11 4.75 4.75
C VAL A 89 0.37 3.55 5.66
N ILE A 90 -0.30 2.43 5.41
CA ILE A 90 -0.10 1.21 6.21
C ILE A 90 1.33 0.66 6.01
N ALA A 91 1.85 0.67 4.79
CA ALA A 91 3.21 0.23 4.47
C ALA A 91 4.27 1.00 5.25
N SER A 92 4.12 2.32 5.36
CA SER A 92 5.09 3.16 6.09
C SER A 92 5.14 2.82 7.59
N VAL A 93 3.99 2.57 8.22
CA VAL A 93 3.93 2.15 9.62
C VAL A 93 4.51 0.74 9.80
N VAL A 94 4.20 -0.20 8.89
CA VAL A 94 4.78 -1.56 8.91
C VAL A 94 6.30 -1.49 8.76
N ALA A 95 6.81 -0.69 7.81
CA ALA A 95 8.25 -0.51 7.60
C ALA A 95 8.93 0.07 8.84
N ALA A 96 8.34 1.12 9.43
CA ALA A 96 8.87 1.77 10.62
C ALA A 96 8.88 0.82 11.84
N LEU A 97 7.79 0.08 12.08
CA LEU A 97 7.73 -0.94 13.15
C LEU A 97 8.78 -2.03 12.95
N SER A 98 8.92 -2.53 11.71
CA SER A 98 9.91 -3.56 11.38
C SER A 98 11.34 -3.04 11.58
N GLN A 99 11.63 -1.81 11.18
CA GLN A 99 12.93 -1.17 11.34
C GLN A 99 13.28 -0.93 12.81
N ALA A 100 12.30 -0.49 13.59
CA ALA A 100 12.43 -0.28 15.04
C ALA A 100 12.40 -1.60 15.84
N ARG A 101 12.25 -2.76 15.15
CA ARG A 101 12.11 -4.09 15.77
C ARG A 101 10.97 -4.14 16.79
N GLN A 102 9.91 -3.39 16.53
CA GLN A 102 8.70 -3.37 17.33
C GLN A 102 7.72 -4.44 16.83
N PRO A 103 6.87 -4.99 17.72
CA PRO A 103 5.85 -5.95 17.32
C PRO A 103 4.86 -5.35 16.32
N LEU A 104 4.57 -6.05 15.22
CA LEU A 104 3.54 -5.63 14.25
C LEU A 104 2.14 -5.51 14.87
N ALA A 105 1.89 -6.12 16.05
CA ALA A 105 0.66 -5.92 16.81
C ALA A 105 0.39 -4.43 17.14
N ARG A 106 1.44 -3.59 17.22
CA ARG A 106 1.29 -2.14 17.39
C ARG A 106 0.64 -1.43 16.20
N LEU A 107 0.61 -2.05 15.03
CA LEU A 107 -0.09 -1.50 13.87
C LEU A 107 -1.57 -1.26 14.18
N LEU A 108 -2.19 -2.15 14.96
CA LEU A 108 -3.60 -2.10 15.29
C LEU A 108 -4.00 -0.78 16.03
N PRO A 109 -3.45 -0.44 17.21
CA PRO A 109 -3.78 0.81 17.88
C PRO A 109 -3.35 2.05 17.10
N LEU A 110 -2.31 1.96 16.27
CA LEU A 110 -1.81 3.11 15.50
C LEU A 110 -2.71 3.45 14.31
N THR A 111 -3.45 2.49 13.76
CA THR A 111 -4.17 2.67 12.49
C THR A 111 -5.69 2.58 12.59
N LEU A 112 -6.26 1.91 13.58
CA LEU A 112 -7.72 1.79 13.71
C LEU A 112 -8.41 3.04 14.26
N ASP A 113 -7.68 3.92 14.94
CA ASP A 113 -8.22 5.18 15.46
C ASP A 113 -8.14 6.34 14.46
N ILE A 114 -7.80 6.05 13.20
CA ILE A 114 -7.86 7.06 12.13
C ILE A 114 -9.28 7.61 12.03
N ASP A 115 -9.41 8.90 12.26
CA ASP A 115 -10.64 9.63 11.97
C ASP A 115 -10.66 10.10 10.53
N PHE A 116 -11.21 9.26 9.65
CA PHE A 116 -11.31 9.57 8.22
C PHE A 116 -12.05 10.90 7.95
N LYS A 117 -12.95 11.35 8.84
CA LYS A 117 -13.67 12.63 8.69
C LYS A 117 -12.74 13.84 8.79
N ARG A 118 -11.63 13.73 9.53
CA ARG A 118 -10.64 14.80 9.66
C ARG A 118 -9.83 15.03 8.40
N PHE A 119 -9.79 14.07 7.49
CA PHE A 119 -9.21 14.31 6.15
C PHE A 119 -10.05 15.30 5.35
N MET A 120 -11.34 15.49 5.72
CA MET A 120 -12.29 16.36 5.05
C MET A 120 -12.95 17.35 6.03
N PRO A 121 -12.21 18.34 6.57
CA PRO A 121 -12.66 19.13 7.73
C PRO A 121 -13.84 20.07 7.48
N ASN A 122 -14.32 20.23 6.25
CA ASN A 122 -15.40 21.13 5.92
C ASN A 122 -16.54 20.43 5.17
N GLY A 123 -17.64 20.12 5.86
CA GLY A 123 -18.81 19.45 5.29
C GLY A 123 -19.40 20.04 4.01
N ARG A 124 -19.09 21.32 3.69
CA ARG A 124 -19.46 21.94 2.41
C ARG A 124 -18.75 21.33 1.20
N ALA A 125 -17.50 20.88 1.37
CA ALA A 125 -16.75 20.25 0.30
C ALA A 125 -17.17 18.80 0.09
N HIS A 126 -17.60 18.09 1.16
CA HIS A 126 -18.22 16.78 1.07
C HIS A 126 -19.55 16.84 0.28
N ASP A 127 -20.45 17.78 0.63
CA ASP A 127 -21.68 18.02 -0.12
C ASP A 127 -21.41 18.37 -1.60
N LEU A 128 -20.31 19.09 -1.86
CA LEU A 128 -19.90 19.45 -3.21
C LEU A 128 -19.41 18.24 -4.00
N PHE A 129 -18.60 17.39 -3.38
CA PHE A 129 -18.08 16.16 -3.99
C PHE A 129 -19.21 15.15 -4.24
N GLU A 130 -20.11 14.95 -3.29
CA GLU A 130 -21.30 14.09 -3.48
C GLU A 130 -22.23 14.63 -4.59
N ARG A 131 -22.39 15.95 -4.68
CA ARG A 131 -23.18 16.58 -5.76
C ARG A 131 -22.48 16.48 -7.11
N ALA A 132 -21.16 16.62 -7.16
CA ALA A 132 -20.38 16.45 -8.40
C ALA A 132 -20.34 15.00 -8.88
N THR A 133 -20.41 14.04 -7.96
CA THR A 133 -20.38 12.60 -8.26
C THR A 133 -21.77 11.95 -8.32
N GLY A 134 -22.82 12.59 -7.79
CA GLY A 134 -24.13 11.97 -7.56
C GLY A 134 -25.36 12.67 -8.13
N ARG A 135 -25.31 13.93 -8.64
CA ARG A 135 -26.45 14.56 -9.36
C ARG A 135 -26.05 15.84 -10.09
N VAL A 136 -26.45 15.91 -11.34
CA VAL A 136 -26.47 17.07 -12.24
C VAL A 136 -27.22 18.24 -11.59
N GLY A 137 -26.54 19.35 -11.27
CA GLY A 137 -27.32 20.52 -10.88
C GLY A 137 -26.60 21.81 -10.44
N THR A 138 -25.26 21.88 -10.34
CA THR A 138 -24.61 23.16 -9.96
C THR A 138 -23.26 23.40 -10.67
N MET A 139 -23.23 23.11 -11.96
CA MET A 139 -22.02 23.09 -12.81
C MET A 139 -21.17 24.36 -12.83
N LEU A 140 -21.72 25.55 -12.56
CA LEU A 140 -20.98 26.81 -12.72
C LEU A 140 -20.20 27.20 -11.45
N ALA A 141 -20.74 26.91 -10.26
CA ALA A 141 -20.06 27.21 -9.00
C ALA A 141 -18.92 26.21 -8.73
N ASP A 142 -19.10 24.94 -9.12
CA ASP A 142 -18.13 23.87 -8.92
C ASP A 142 -16.94 23.98 -9.87
N ALA A 143 -17.18 24.39 -11.13
CA ALA A 143 -16.13 24.65 -12.10
C ALA A 143 -15.26 25.88 -11.71
N ALA A 144 -15.84 26.91 -11.11
CA ALA A 144 -15.11 28.08 -10.64
C ALA A 144 -14.23 27.73 -9.42
N LEU A 145 -14.71 26.91 -8.50
CA LEU A 145 -13.92 26.43 -7.34
C LEU A 145 -12.75 25.54 -7.76
N LEU A 146 -12.96 24.64 -8.73
CA LEU A 146 -11.91 23.78 -9.28
C LEU A 146 -10.95 24.53 -10.21
N SER A 147 -11.35 25.69 -10.75
CA SER A 147 -10.46 26.53 -11.57
C SER A 147 -9.45 27.33 -10.73
N GLU A 148 -9.75 27.58 -9.46
CA GLU A 148 -8.88 28.33 -8.55
C GLU A 148 -8.04 27.43 -7.61
N ARG A 149 -8.44 26.16 -7.42
CA ARG A 149 -7.75 25.19 -6.55
C ARG A 149 -7.53 23.87 -7.25
N THR A 150 -6.36 23.29 -7.06
CA THR A 150 -5.98 22.01 -7.66
C THR A 150 -6.51 20.79 -6.87
N GLY A 151 -7.12 21.01 -5.69
CA GLY A 151 -7.74 20.01 -4.84
C GLY A 151 -8.63 20.66 -3.76
N LEU A 152 -9.55 19.90 -3.19
CA LEU A 152 -10.48 20.38 -2.16
C LEU A 152 -9.83 20.43 -0.77
N TYR A 153 -8.85 19.57 -0.50
CA TYR A 153 -8.21 19.41 0.81
C TYR A 153 -6.69 19.44 0.70
N SER A 154 -6.02 20.09 1.65
CA SER A 154 -4.56 20.22 1.64
C SER A 154 -3.82 18.91 1.90
N GLY A 155 -4.44 17.92 2.57
CA GLY A 155 -3.79 16.69 3.03
C GLY A 155 -2.81 16.88 4.18
N GLU A 156 -2.74 18.06 4.78
CA GLU A 156 -1.81 18.36 5.89
C GLU A 156 -2.13 17.53 7.14
N TYR A 157 -3.41 17.29 7.43
CA TYR A 157 -3.78 16.43 8.54
C TYR A 157 -3.18 15.01 8.43
N LEU A 158 -3.16 14.43 7.23
CA LEU A 158 -2.50 13.14 7.00
C LEU A 158 -1.01 13.22 7.33
N ARG A 159 -0.35 14.27 6.82
CA ARG A 159 1.08 14.48 7.02
C ARG A 159 1.43 14.64 8.51
N GLU A 160 0.67 15.44 9.25
CA GLU A 160 0.84 15.64 10.68
C GLU A 160 0.59 14.34 11.47
N TRP A 161 -0.53 13.66 11.20
CA TRP A 161 -0.90 12.43 11.89
C TRP A 161 0.13 11.31 11.64
N LEU A 162 0.52 11.10 10.38
CA LEU A 162 1.49 10.07 10.03
C LEU A 162 2.90 10.45 10.53
N GLY A 163 3.26 11.73 10.48
CA GLY A 163 4.51 12.25 11.02
C GLY A 163 4.61 11.99 12.52
N HIS A 164 3.54 12.18 13.28
CA HIS A 164 3.53 11.84 14.70
C HIS A 164 3.86 10.36 14.95
N ILE A 165 3.30 9.46 14.16
CA ILE A 165 3.56 8.02 14.29
C ILE A 165 4.98 7.66 13.84
N VAL A 166 5.35 8.09 12.63
CA VAL A 166 6.58 7.65 11.96
C VAL A 166 7.82 8.37 12.54
N HIS A 167 7.73 9.70 12.72
CA HIS A 167 8.83 10.50 13.25
C HIS A 167 8.91 10.43 14.78
N ASP A 168 7.82 10.80 15.48
CA ASP A 168 7.88 11.04 16.92
C ASP A 168 7.87 9.73 17.73
N GLU A 169 7.00 8.76 17.34
CA GLU A 169 6.90 7.51 18.08
C GLU A 169 7.92 6.45 17.63
N LEU A 170 8.23 6.38 16.33
CA LEU A 170 9.06 5.31 15.76
C LEU A 170 10.46 5.77 15.35
N GLY A 171 10.74 7.08 15.37
CA GLY A 171 12.08 7.65 15.17
C GLY A 171 12.60 7.53 13.73
N ILE A 172 11.72 7.46 12.74
CA ILE A 172 12.06 7.38 11.32
C ILE A 172 11.84 8.74 10.68
N HIS A 173 12.89 9.44 10.30
CA HIS A 173 12.82 10.79 9.74
C HIS A 173 13.14 10.85 8.25
N THR A 174 13.98 9.94 7.77
CA THR A 174 14.40 9.87 6.37
C THR A 174 14.39 8.44 5.86
N PHE A 175 14.48 8.27 4.54
CA PHE A 175 14.64 6.93 3.98
C PHE A 175 15.96 6.26 4.37
N ALA A 176 16.99 7.02 4.78
CA ALA A 176 18.21 6.43 5.36
C ALA A 176 17.91 5.57 6.59
N ASP A 177 16.94 6.00 7.42
CA ASP A 177 16.50 5.25 8.61
C ASP A 177 15.80 3.94 8.25
N LEU A 178 15.30 3.82 7.02
CA LEU A 178 14.60 2.64 6.48
C LEU A 178 15.49 1.76 5.58
N ARG A 179 16.81 1.98 5.57
CA ARG A 179 17.69 1.07 4.84
C ARG A 179 17.64 -0.33 5.43
N LEU A 180 17.63 -1.32 4.55
CA LEU A 180 17.79 -2.73 4.91
C LEU A 180 19.19 -2.93 5.47
N ARG A 181 19.32 -3.66 6.57
CA ARG A 181 20.60 -3.95 7.20
C ARG A 181 21.13 -5.30 6.73
N ALA A 182 22.44 -5.46 6.70
CA ALA A 182 23.06 -6.74 6.36
C ALA A 182 22.62 -7.90 7.27
N GLU A 183 22.25 -7.60 8.52
CA GLU A 183 21.68 -8.56 9.47
C GLU A 183 20.25 -9.03 9.12
N ASP A 184 19.50 -8.20 8.38
CA ASP A 184 18.15 -8.55 7.91
C ASP A 184 18.22 -9.45 6.66
N ASP A 185 19.35 -9.43 5.94
CA ASP A 185 19.62 -10.29 4.78
C ASP A 185 21.14 -10.51 4.61
N PRO A 186 21.74 -11.43 5.36
CA PRO A 186 23.19 -11.65 5.38
C PRO A 186 23.80 -12.04 4.03
N ASP A 187 23.02 -12.63 3.13
CA ASP A 187 23.48 -13.04 1.81
C ASP A 187 23.09 -12.06 0.71
N MET A 188 22.90 -10.82 1.06
CA MET A 188 22.29 -9.81 0.25
C MET A 188 22.77 -9.78 -1.21
N SER A 189 21.89 -10.20 -2.10
CA SER A 189 21.90 -9.78 -3.50
C SER A 189 21.03 -8.51 -3.67
N ILE A 190 21.25 -7.49 -2.83
CA ILE A 190 20.52 -6.25 -2.95
C ILE A 190 20.97 -5.55 -4.24
N VAL A 191 20.02 -5.24 -5.10
CA VAL A 191 20.27 -4.36 -6.22
C VAL A 191 20.61 -2.99 -5.66
N ALA A 192 21.79 -2.46 -6.01
CA ALA A 192 22.24 -1.16 -5.55
C ALA A 192 21.14 -0.09 -5.74
N GLY A 193 20.83 0.67 -4.71
CA GLY A 193 19.79 1.68 -4.70
C GLY A 193 18.36 1.16 -4.45
N ARG A 194 18.15 -0.14 -4.24
CA ARG A 194 16.87 -0.73 -3.89
C ARG A 194 16.83 -1.36 -2.49
N ASP A 195 17.80 -1.00 -1.66
CA ASP A 195 18.02 -1.49 -0.31
C ASP A 195 17.21 -0.73 0.76
N TYR A 196 15.96 -0.45 0.47
CA TYR A 196 15.03 0.22 1.38
C TYR A 196 13.88 -0.69 1.77
N ARG A 197 13.49 -0.58 3.04
CA ARG A 197 12.38 -1.36 3.61
C ARG A 197 11.01 -0.88 3.12
N LEU A 198 10.89 0.39 2.73
CA LEU A 198 9.66 1.00 2.24
C LEU A 198 9.78 1.41 0.78
N VAL A 199 8.76 1.09 0.00
CA VAL A 199 8.57 1.61 -1.36
C VAL A 199 7.18 2.22 -1.47
N VAL A 200 7.11 3.49 -1.85
CA VAL A 200 5.87 4.25 -2.02
C VAL A 200 5.69 4.59 -3.50
N LEU A 201 4.51 4.34 -4.02
CA LEU A 201 4.20 4.64 -5.42
C LEU A 201 3.42 5.95 -5.54
N THR A 202 3.88 6.84 -6.41
CA THR A 202 3.17 8.08 -6.77
C THR A 202 3.20 8.28 -8.29
N SER A 203 2.23 9.01 -8.82
CA SER A 203 2.12 9.29 -10.26
C SER A 203 2.62 10.69 -10.55
N ASP A 204 3.71 10.80 -11.31
CA ASP A 204 4.20 12.09 -11.85
C ASP A 204 3.43 12.41 -13.14
N ILE A 205 2.40 13.25 -13.03
CA ILE A 205 1.60 13.65 -14.19
C ILE A 205 2.31 14.68 -15.09
N THR A 206 3.39 15.29 -14.63
CA THR A 206 4.22 16.18 -15.45
C THR A 206 5.04 15.38 -16.45
N ARG A 207 5.57 14.22 -16.02
CA ARG A 207 6.33 13.30 -16.90
C ARG A 207 5.45 12.19 -17.50
N GLY A 208 4.22 12.01 -17.00
CA GLY A 208 3.35 10.89 -17.42
C GLY A 208 3.92 9.53 -17.02
N GLN A 209 4.53 9.41 -15.84
CA GLN A 209 5.20 8.19 -15.40
C GLN A 209 4.96 7.90 -13.93
N LEU A 210 5.08 6.63 -13.57
CA LEU A 210 5.10 6.18 -12.18
C LEU A 210 6.44 6.54 -11.54
N ALA A 211 6.43 7.04 -10.31
CA ALA A 211 7.59 7.21 -9.46
C ALA A 211 7.51 6.24 -8.27
N ARG A 212 8.55 5.44 -8.09
CA ARG A 212 8.70 4.46 -6.99
C ARG A 212 9.69 5.03 -5.99
N LEU A 213 9.19 5.57 -4.92
CA LEU A 213 10.00 6.25 -3.92
C LEU A 213 10.44 5.26 -2.83
N PRO A 214 11.71 5.23 -2.41
CA PRO A 214 12.77 6.20 -2.73
C PRO A 214 13.58 5.89 -3.99
N TRP A 215 13.38 4.77 -4.67
CA TRP A 215 14.24 4.28 -5.75
C TRP A 215 14.41 5.27 -6.91
N ASP A 216 13.37 6.05 -7.21
CA ASP A 216 13.36 6.95 -8.36
C ASP A 216 13.77 8.41 -8.00
N TYR A 217 14.05 8.74 -6.72
CA TYR A 217 14.55 10.09 -6.37
C TYR A 217 15.83 10.52 -7.14
N PRO A 218 16.77 9.62 -7.45
CA PRO A 218 17.91 9.98 -8.30
C PRO A 218 17.53 10.50 -9.68
N LEU A 219 16.38 10.07 -10.26
CA LEU A 219 15.85 10.60 -11.54
C LEU A 219 15.39 12.07 -11.42
N TYR A 220 15.22 12.55 -10.20
CA TYR A 220 14.84 13.92 -9.86
C TYR A 220 16.01 14.71 -9.25
N GLY A 221 17.23 14.15 -9.24
CA GLY A 221 18.44 14.79 -8.72
C GLY A 221 18.49 14.93 -7.20
N HIS A 222 17.81 14.04 -6.48
CA HIS A 222 17.83 14.00 -5.03
C HIS A 222 18.45 12.70 -4.49
N ASP A 223 19.13 12.81 -3.35
CA ASP A 223 19.59 11.65 -2.62
C ASP A 223 18.42 11.00 -1.88
N PRO A 224 18.10 9.73 -2.15
CA PRO A 224 17.05 9.02 -1.45
C PRO A 224 17.18 9.07 0.08
N ASP A 225 18.42 9.05 0.60
CA ASP A 225 18.69 9.02 2.04
C ASP A 225 18.29 10.32 2.76
N GLU A 226 18.19 11.43 2.04
CA GLU A 226 17.81 12.72 2.60
C GLU A 226 16.29 12.96 2.59
N MET A 227 15.51 12.08 1.91
CA MET A 227 14.09 12.30 1.67
C MET A 227 13.23 11.73 2.80
N ASP A 228 12.17 12.48 3.14
CA ASP A 228 11.21 12.10 4.16
C ASP A 228 10.19 11.07 3.62
N PRO A 229 10.04 9.89 4.25
CA PRO A 229 9.05 8.92 3.84
C PRO A 229 7.59 9.38 4.03
N VAL A 230 7.32 10.29 4.98
CA VAL A 230 5.98 10.84 5.21
C VAL A 230 5.56 11.74 4.05
N ASP A 231 6.49 12.55 3.50
CA ASP A 231 6.23 13.36 2.32
C ASP A 231 5.99 12.50 1.07
N ALA A 232 6.69 11.37 0.93
CA ALA A 232 6.43 10.40 -0.13
C ALA A 232 5.02 9.80 -0.03
N VAL A 233 4.59 9.40 1.18
CA VAL A 233 3.24 8.89 1.43
C VAL A 233 2.19 9.97 1.18
N ARG A 234 2.45 11.23 1.60
CA ARG A 234 1.57 12.37 1.31
C ARG A 234 1.36 12.55 -0.20
N ALA A 235 2.41 12.41 -1.00
CA ALA A 235 2.29 12.47 -2.45
C ALA A 235 1.45 11.31 -3.00
N SER A 236 1.69 10.09 -2.52
CA SER A 236 0.95 8.89 -2.91
C SER A 236 -0.55 8.96 -2.58
N MET A 237 -0.94 9.76 -1.58
CA MET A 237 -2.33 9.95 -1.15
C MET A 237 -3.02 11.14 -1.83
N SER A 238 -2.37 11.81 -2.79
CA SER A 238 -2.92 12.99 -3.48
C SER A 238 -3.94 12.60 -4.55
N ILE A 239 -5.09 12.04 -4.12
CA ILE A 239 -6.17 11.67 -5.05
C ILE A 239 -6.61 12.93 -5.82
N PRO A 240 -6.53 12.93 -7.16
CA PRO A 240 -6.88 14.09 -7.98
C PRO A 240 -8.27 14.63 -7.66
N PHE A 241 -8.41 15.96 -7.62
CA PHE A 241 -9.61 16.71 -7.26
C PHE A 241 -10.02 16.63 -5.77
N ILE A 242 -9.61 15.60 -5.03
CA ILE A 242 -9.90 15.47 -3.59
C ILE A 242 -8.80 16.15 -2.79
N PHE A 243 -7.56 15.72 -2.97
CA PHE A 243 -6.42 16.31 -2.28
C PHE A 243 -5.57 17.16 -3.24
N GLU A 244 -5.01 18.25 -2.72
CA GLU A 244 -4.04 19.04 -3.46
C GLU A 244 -2.86 18.18 -3.88
N PRO A 245 -2.40 18.25 -5.15
CA PRO A 245 -1.22 17.53 -5.61
C PRO A 245 0.03 18.04 -4.88
N VAL A 246 1.06 17.22 -4.84
CA VAL A 246 2.37 17.64 -4.35
C VAL A 246 3.19 18.21 -5.51
N HIS A 247 3.67 19.45 -5.35
CA HIS A 247 4.59 20.08 -6.29
C HIS A 247 6.03 19.78 -5.88
N PHE A 248 6.64 18.82 -6.56
CA PHE A 248 7.99 18.37 -6.28
C PHE A 248 9.01 19.11 -7.15
N VAL A 249 10.03 19.72 -6.55
CA VAL A 249 11.08 20.45 -7.27
C VAL A 249 12.26 19.51 -7.50
N SER A 250 12.55 19.21 -8.77
CA SER A 250 13.73 18.42 -9.16
C SER A 250 14.95 19.31 -9.43
N ARG A 251 16.11 18.69 -9.33
CA ARG A 251 17.40 19.23 -9.75
C ARG A 251 17.83 18.56 -11.06
N ASP A 252 18.86 19.12 -11.73
CA ASP A 252 19.47 18.44 -12.86
C ASP A 252 20.02 17.08 -12.42
N ALA A 253 19.74 16.03 -13.20
CA ALA A 253 20.21 14.68 -12.93
C ALA A 253 20.76 14.01 -14.18
N VAL A 254 21.81 13.23 -14.00
CA VAL A 254 22.39 12.37 -15.04
C VAL A 254 22.37 10.96 -14.50
N VAL A 255 21.56 10.10 -15.08
CA VAL A 255 21.34 8.74 -14.58
C VAL A 255 21.61 7.73 -15.69
N THR A 256 22.33 6.69 -15.36
CA THR A 256 22.55 5.56 -16.27
C THR A 256 21.52 4.46 -15.97
N LEU A 257 20.64 4.24 -16.93
CA LEU A 257 19.56 3.26 -16.83
C LEU A 257 19.96 1.96 -17.54
N PRO A 258 19.68 0.79 -16.96
CA PRO A 258 19.85 -0.47 -17.65
C PRO A 258 18.81 -0.58 -18.78
N GLY A 259 19.27 -0.94 -19.96
CA GLY A 259 18.42 -1.17 -21.12
C GLY A 259 18.45 -2.65 -21.58
N PRO A 260 17.64 -3.01 -22.57
CA PRO A 260 17.60 -4.35 -23.11
C PRO A 260 18.97 -4.84 -23.58
N GLY A 261 19.29 -6.11 -23.36
CA GLY A 261 20.55 -6.72 -23.81
C GLY A 261 21.80 -6.25 -23.06
N GLY A 262 21.65 -5.66 -21.86
CA GLY A 262 22.77 -5.17 -21.05
C GLY A 262 23.36 -3.84 -21.53
N VAL A 263 22.71 -3.16 -22.46
CA VAL A 263 23.09 -1.82 -22.90
C VAL A 263 22.67 -0.81 -21.86
N HIS A 264 23.61 0.02 -21.39
CA HIS A 264 23.31 1.10 -20.45
C HIS A 264 23.09 2.40 -21.23
N THR A 265 22.00 3.11 -20.93
CA THR A 265 21.68 4.40 -21.53
C THR A 265 21.79 5.50 -20.50
N THR A 266 22.61 6.51 -20.77
CA THR A 266 22.69 7.71 -19.92
C THR A 266 21.61 8.68 -20.35
N VAL A 267 20.74 9.06 -19.39
CA VAL A 267 19.65 10.00 -19.58
C VAL A 267 19.91 11.24 -18.73
N HIS A 268 19.70 12.42 -19.34
CA HIS A 268 19.77 13.71 -18.68
C HIS A 268 18.35 14.19 -18.35
N TYR A 269 18.09 14.43 -17.10
CA TYR A 269 16.84 15.02 -16.60
C TYR A 269 17.11 16.47 -16.20
N ALA A 270 16.42 17.41 -16.83
CA ALA A 270 16.52 18.80 -16.45
C ALA A 270 15.75 19.10 -15.14
N ALA A 271 16.26 20.04 -14.37
CA ALA A 271 15.56 20.59 -13.21
C ALA A 271 14.18 21.14 -13.59
N GLY A 272 13.22 21.02 -12.70
CA GLY A 272 11.86 21.50 -12.93
C GLY A 272 10.93 21.25 -11.76
N THR A 273 9.67 21.69 -11.91
CA THR A 273 8.61 21.38 -10.96
C THR A 273 7.72 20.30 -11.52
N HIS A 274 7.55 19.24 -10.76
CA HIS A 274 6.73 18.09 -11.09
C HIS A 274 5.45 18.09 -10.26
N THR A 275 4.34 17.72 -10.86
CA THR A 275 3.07 17.57 -10.18
C THR A 275 2.85 16.10 -9.91
N TRP A 276 2.90 15.72 -8.63
CA TRP A 276 2.69 14.36 -8.17
C TRP A 276 1.29 14.20 -7.61
N VAL A 277 0.63 13.14 -8.03
CA VAL A 277 -0.71 12.74 -7.58
C VAL A 277 -0.71 11.29 -7.10
N ASP A 278 -1.86 10.81 -6.64
CA ASP A 278 -2.03 9.45 -6.12
C ASP A 278 -1.44 8.39 -7.07
N GLY A 279 -0.69 7.48 -6.48
CA GLY A 279 -0.04 6.40 -7.23
C GLY A 279 -1.02 5.46 -7.92
N ALA A 280 -2.24 5.33 -7.39
CA ALA A 280 -3.28 4.47 -7.95
C ALA A 280 -3.78 4.92 -9.33
N LEU A 281 -3.44 6.14 -9.77
CA LEU A 281 -3.70 6.58 -11.14
C LEU A 281 -2.97 5.70 -12.19
N LEU A 282 -1.74 5.25 -11.87
CA LEU A 282 -0.91 4.46 -12.77
C LEU A 282 -0.68 3.03 -12.27
N GLU A 283 -0.57 2.82 -10.96
CA GLU A 283 -0.32 1.52 -10.36
C GLU A 283 -0.96 1.41 -8.97
N LYS A 284 -2.12 0.80 -8.90
CA LYS A 284 -2.88 0.67 -7.66
C LYS A 284 -2.37 -0.47 -6.77
N PHE A 285 -1.88 -1.55 -7.38
CA PHE A 285 -1.43 -2.75 -6.69
C PHE A 285 -0.08 -3.26 -7.24
N PRO A 286 1.05 -2.75 -6.71
CA PRO A 286 2.38 -2.98 -7.26
C PRO A 286 2.94 -4.38 -6.90
N ILE A 287 2.20 -5.46 -7.17
CA ILE A 287 2.55 -6.84 -6.79
C ILE A 287 3.93 -7.27 -7.30
N HIS A 288 4.41 -6.65 -8.36
CA HIS A 288 5.70 -6.94 -8.98
C HIS A 288 6.86 -6.06 -8.47
N ALA A 289 6.62 -5.22 -7.45
CA ALA A 289 7.62 -4.27 -6.97
C ALA A 289 8.94 -4.94 -6.52
N PHE A 290 8.85 -6.14 -5.95
CA PHE A 290 10.01 -6.89 -5.44
C PHE A 290 10.41 -8.07 -6.33
N ASP A 291 9.80 -8.24 -7.50
CA ASP A 291 10.18 -9.27 -8.44
C ASP A 291 11.59 -9.00 -8.98
N ARG A 292 12.35 -10.07 -9.18
CA ARG A 292 13.73 -9.98 -9.67
C ARG A 292 13.75 -9.64 -11.15
N ALA A 293 14.53 -8.61 -11.53
CA ALA A 293 14.69 -8.20 -12.92
C ALA A 293 15.37 -9.26 -13.81
N ASP A 294 16.10 -10.22 -13.21
CA ASP A 294 16.77 -11.31 -13.93
C ASP A 294 15.86 -12.54 -14.15
N GLY A 295 14.59 -12.47 -13.68
CA GLY A 295 13.63 -13.57 -13.76
C GLY A 295 13.93 -14.75 -12.84
N GLY A 296 14.94 -14.64 -11.97
CA GLY A 296 15.25 -15.66 -10.96
C GLY A 296 14.22 -15.69 -9.84
N ALA A 297 14.04 -16.86 -9.20
CA ALA A 297 13.17 -16.96 -8.04
C ALA A 297 13.72 -16.10 -6.87
N PRO A 298 12.87 -15.29 -6.21
CA PRO A 298 13.25 -14.57 -5.02
C PRO A 298 13.51 -15.54 -3.86
N ARG A 299 14.26 -15.08 -2.85
CA ARG A 299 14.62 -15.91 -1.69
C ARG A 299 13.41 -16.25 -0.81
N TRP A 300 12.49 -15.33 -0.66
CA TRP A 300 11.21 -15.46 0.03
C TRP A 300 10.07 -14.94 -0.83
N PRO A 301 8.82 -15.31 -0.50
CA PRO A 301 7.67 -14.86 -1.29
C PRO A 301 7.41 -13.37 -1.12
N THR A 302 6.86 -12.76 -2.18
CA THR A 302 6.12 -11.51 -2.09
C THR A 302 4.66 -11.84 -1.84
N ILE A 303 4.09 -11.33 -0.75
CA ILE A 303 2.67 -11.49 -0.42
C ILE A 303 1.94 -10.19 -0.69
N GLY A 304 0.94 -10.23 -1.55
CA GLY A 304 0.06 -9.10 -1.81
C GLY A 304 -1.18 -9.11 -0.93
N VAL A 305 -1.69 -7.93 -0.53
CA VAL A 305 -3.01 -7.79 0.10
C VAL A 305 -3.84 -6.83 -0.74
N LYS A 306 -4.96 -7.31 -1.27
CA LYS A 306 -5.83 -6.62 -2.21
C LYS A 306 -7.28 -6.63 -1.74
N LEU A 307 -7.93 -5.46 -1.75
CA LEU A 307 -9.30 -5.26 -1.28
C LEU A 307 -10.37 -5.24 -2.40
N SER A 308 -9.93 -5.30 -3.62
CA SER A 308 -10.83 -5.49 -4.75
C SER A 308 -10.94 -6.97 -5.06
N ARG A 309 -12.14 -7.50 -4.93
CA ARG A 309 -12.47 -8.83 -5.45
C ARG A 309 -12.59 -8.72 -6.97
N LEU A 310 -12.32 -9.80 -7.69
CA LEU A 310 -12.81 -9.95 -9.06
C LEU A 310 -14.33 -9.77 -9.01
N GLU A 311 -14.81 -8.57 -9.38
CA GLU A 311 -16.24 -8.30 -9.38
C GLU A 311 -16.87 -9.13 -10.48
N THR A 312 -17.75 -10.05 -10.09
CA THR A 312 -18.62 -10.76 -11.03
C THR A 312 -19.81 -9.91 -11.45
N ASP A 313 -20.09 -8.82 -10.71
CA ASP A 313 -21.18 -7.91 -10.98
C ASP A 313 -20.63 -6.61 -11.60
N ILE A 314 -20.96 -6.37 -12.85
CA ILE A 314 -20.66 -5.12 -13.53
C ILE A 314 -21.68 -4.08 -13.03
N PRO A 315 -21.24 -2.99 -12.36
CA PRO A 315 -22.17 -1.95 -11.91
C PRO A 315 -22.93 -1.36 -13.09
N ALA A 316 -24.21 -1.03 -12.86
CA ALA A 316 -24.98 -0.26 -13.84
C ALA A 316 -24.26 1.07 -14.10
N GLY A 317 -23.85 1.33 -15.35
CA GLY A 317 -23.14 2.54 -15.72
C GLY A 317 -23.94 3.81 -15.44
N GLU A 318 -23.29 4.85 -14.95
CA GLU A 318 -23.88 6.18 -14.80
C GLU A 318 -23.62 7.03 -16.06
N PRO A 319 -24.59 7.83 -16.53
CA PRO A 319 -24.39 8.72 -17.67
C PRO A 319 -23.32 9.78 -17.41
N CYS A 320 -22.52 10.10 -18.42
CA CYS A 320 -21.49 11.14 -18.36
C CYS A 320 -21.96 12.39 -19.12
N ASP A 321 -22.78 13.22 -18.48
CA ASP A 321 -23.47 14.33 -19.15
C ASP A 321 -22.72 15.67 -19.08
N SER A 322 -21.51 15.71 -18.50
CA SER A 322 -20.68 16.92 -18.40
C SER A 322 -19.19 16.61 -18.57
N ALA A 323 -18.40 17.62 -18.96
CA ALA A 323 -16.96 17.46 -19.08
C ALA A 323 -16.29 17.04 -17.77
N LEU A 324 -16.77 17.55 -16.63
CA LEU A 324 -16.29 17.13 -15.31
C LEU A 324 -16.68 15.68 -15.01
N ALA A 325 -17.92 15.28 -15.30
CA ALA A 325 -18.34 13.89 -15.16
C ALA A 325 -17.47 12.95 -16.01
N VAL A 326 -17.21 13.31 -17.26
CA VAL A 326 -16.29 12.55 -18.14
C VAL A 326 -14.90 12.45 -17.51
N ALA A 327 -14.33 13.58 -17.02
CA ALA A 327 -13.00 13.57 -16.39
C ALA A 327 -12.95 12.67 -15.15
N MET A 328 -13.99 12.74 -14.29
CA MET A 328 -14.10 11.90 -13.10
C MET A 328 -14.26 10.42 -13.44
N HIS A 329 -15.08 10.10 -14.46
CA HIS A 329 -15.22 8.72 -14.91
C HIS A 329 -13.94 8.20 -15.56
N CYS A 330 -13.22 8.99 -16.35
CA CYS A 330 -11.89 8.62 -16.85
C CYS A 330 -10.91 8.34 -15.71
N LEU A 331 -10.88 9.20 -14.68
CA LEU A 331 -10.05 8.99 -13.50
C LEU A 331 -10.42 7.70 -12.77
N ARG A 332 -11.72 7.48 -12.49
CA ARG A 332 -12.21 6.25 -11.87
C ARG A 332 -11.83 5.01 -12.69
N THR A 333 -12.02 5.08 -14.01
CA THR A 333 -11.65 4.00 -14.92
C THR A 333 -10.15 3.73 -14.83
N ALA A 334 -9.30 4.76 -14.93
CA ALA A 334 -7.86 4.60 -14.82
C ALA A 334 -7.44 3.97 -13.49
N MET A 335 -8.05 4.41 -12.37
CA MET A 335 -7.74 3.87 -11.04
C MET A 335 -8.31 2.48 -10.78
N ASN A 336 -9.34 2.04 -11.52
CA ASN A 336 -10.00 0.74 -11.34
C ASN A 336 -9.68 -0.28 -12.44
N GLU A 337 -9.23 0.17 -13.63
CA GLU A 337 -8.99 -0.70 -14.79
C GLU A 337 -8.01 -1.84 -14.49
N TRP A 338 -7.03 -1.58 -13.62
CA TRP A 338 -6.09 -2.59 -13.15
C TRP A 338 -6.71 -3.63 -12.21
N ASP A 339 -7.92 -3.36 -11.69
CA ASP A 339 -8.65 -4.32 -10.86
C ASP A 339 -9.33 -5.42 -11.67
N THR A 340 -9.74 -5.10 -12.91
CA THR A 340 -10.47 -6.03 -13.81
C THR A 340 -9.55 -6.78 -14.74
N ASN A 341 -8.36 -6.25 -15.06
CA ASN A 341 -7.36 -6.98 -15.84
C ASN A 341 -6.75 -8.06 -14.95
N ALA A 342 -7.11 -9.30 -15.26
CA ALA A 342 -6.74 -10.50 -14.54
C ALA A 342 -5.28 -10.43 -14.05
N LEU A 343 -5.10 -10.44 -12.73
CA LEU A 343 -3.82 -10.80 -12.17
C LEU A 343 -3.44 -12.13 -12.83
N HIS A 344 -2.28 -12.19 -13.45
CA HIS A 344 -1.76 -13.45 -13.96
C HIS A 344 -1.80 -14.48 -12.84
N ASP A 345 -2.06 -15.74 -13.16
CA ASP A 345 -2.25 -16.83 -12.20
C ASP A 345 -1.20 -16.83 -11.07
N HIS A 346 0.05 -16.52 -11.41
CA HIS A 346 1.15 -16.43 -10.44
C HIS A 346 1.01 -15.26 -9.45
N ALA A 347 0.53 -14.11 -9.89
CA ALA A 347 0.30 -12.96 -9.01
C ALA A 347 -0.92 -13.20 -8.11
N ALA A 348 -1.97 -13.83 -8.64
CA ALA A 348 -3.15 -14.22 -7.87
C ALA A 348 -2.81 -15.23 -6.77
N ALA A 349 -1.97 -16.21 -7.06
CA ALA A 349 -1.59 -17.26 -6.11
C ALA A 349 -0.80 -16.76 -4.89
N ARG A 350 -0.21 -15.56 -4.97
CA ARG A 350 0.51 -14.91 -3.87
C ARG A 350 -0.23 -13.68 -3.30
N THR A 351 -1.54 -13.56 -3.58
CA THR A 351 -2.35 -12.42 -3.18
C THR A 351 -3.47 -12.84 -2.24
N ILE A 352 -3.58 -12.16 -1.10
CA ILE A 352 -4.70 -12.24 -0.17
C ILE A 352 -5.81 -11.32 -0.68
N PHE A 353 -6.94 -11.89 -1.11
CA PHE A 353 -8.09 -11.12 -1.58
C PHE A 353 -9.07 -10.90 -0.43
N VAL A 354 -9.21 -9.64 -0.02
CA VAL A 354 -10.08 -9.23 1.09
C VAL A 354 -11.40 -8.70 0.54
N ASP A 355 -12.50 -9.22 1.04
CA ASP A 355 -13.84 -8.73 0.70
C ASP A 355 -14.01 -7.28 1.19
N ASN A 356 -14.32 -6.37 0.28
CA ASN A 356 -14.45 -4.94 0.53
C ASN A 356 -15.79 -4.53 1.18
N ALA A 357 -16.65 -5.50 1.52
CA ALA A 357 -17.98 -5.29 2.13
C ALA A 357 -18.90 -4.35 1.34
N GLY A 358 -18.70 -4.21 0.02
CA GLY A 358 -19.47 -3.32 -0.85
C GLY A 358 -19.19 -1.82 -0.63
N LEU A 359 -18.09 -1.45 0.06
CA LEU A 359 -17.75 -0.06 0.31
C LEU A 359 -17.00 0.57 -0.87
N SER A 360 -17.31 1.84 -1.14
CA SER A 360 -16.53 2.65 -2.08
C SER A 360 -15.19 3.08 -1.46
N THR A 361 -14.18 3.27 -2.30
CA THR A 361 -12.83 3.73 -1.88
C THR A 361 -12.86 5.15 -1.29
N THR A 362 -13.84 5.97 -1.68
CA THR A 362 -13.96 7.38 -1.30
C THR A 362 -15.12 7.67 -0.33
N ASP A 363 -15.66 6.64 0.31
CA ASP A 363 -16.70 6.79 1.33
C ASP A 363 -16.06 7.10 2.69
N PHE A 364 -15.75 8.38 2.93
CA PHE A 364 -15.05 8.80 4.16
C PHE A 364 -15.92 8.80 5.42
N ASP A 365 -17.24 8.57 5.30
CA ASP A 365 -18.16 8.45 6.44
C ASP A 365 -18.47 6.97 6.78
N VAL A 366 -17.45 6.12 6.78
CA VAL A 366 -17.62 4.70 7.12
C VAL A 366 -17.87 4.53 8.61
N PRO A 367 -19.04 3.98 9.01
CA PRO A 367 -19.31 3.66 10.41
C PRO A 367 -18.27 2.70 11.01
N LYS A 368 -17.99 2.81 12.32
CA LYS A 368 -17.00 1.96 13.00
C LYS A 368 -17.31 0.47 12.85
N GLU A 369 -18.58 0.08 12.84
CA GLU A 369 -19.02 -1.30 12.63
C GLU A 369 -18.60 -1.84 11.26
N ARG A 370 -18.63 -1.00 10.23
CA ARG A 370 -18.17 -1.36 8.88
C ARG A 370 -16.66 -1.45 8.79
N GLN A 371 -15.94 -0.55 9.46
CA GLN A 371 -14.47 -0.64 9.57
C GLN A 371 -14.07 -1.95 10.27
N TYR A 372 -14.79 -2.31 11.32
CA TYR A 372 -14.65 -3.59 12.01
C TYR A 372 -14.90 -4.80 11.11
N GLN A 373 -15.97 -4.74 10.31
CA GLN A 373 -16.28 -5.79 9.35
C GLN A 373 -15.16 -5.97 8.32
N LEU A 374 -14.62 -4.87 7.79
CA LEU A 374 -13.47 -4.92 6.88
C LEU A 374 -12.24 -5.56 7.54
N PHE A 375 -11.93 -5.17 8.77
CA PHE A 375 -10.84 -5.77 9.53
C PHE A 375 -11.02 -7.28 9.65
N LEU A 376 -12.19 -7.75 10.07
CA LEU A 376 -12.48 -9.18 10.18
C LEU A 376 -12.45 -9.92 8.84
N ASN A 377 -12.85 -9.25 7.75
CA ASN A 377 -12.72 -9.82 6.41
C ASN A 377 -11.25 -10.04 6.04
N GLY A 378 -10.37 -9.10 6.41
CA GLY A 378 -8.92 -9.24 6.26
C GLY A 378 -8.36 -10.42 7.05
N VAL A 379 -8.78 -10.56 8.31
CA VAL A 379 -8.37 -11.67 9.18
C VAL A 379 -8.77 -13.03 8.59
N ARG A 380 -10.02 -13.15 8.11
CA ARG A 380 -10.50 -14.40 7.49
C ARG A 380 -9.74 -14.71 6.20
N ALA A 381 -9.65 -13.72 5.31
CA ALA A 381 -8.98 -13.90 4.02
C ALA A 381 -7.52 -14.35 4.17
N ALA A 382 -6.77 -13.76 5.12
CA ALA A 382 -5.38 -14.14 5.35
C ALA A 382 -5.27 -15.52 6.01
N SER A 383 -6.18 -15.88 6.91
CA SER A 383 -6.22 -17.23 7.50
C SER A 383 -6.46 -18.30 6.43
N ASP A 384 -7.44 -18.07 5.56
CA ASP A 384 -7.78 -19.00 4.46
C ASP A 384 -6.64 -19.08 3.44
N PHE A 385 -6.00 -17.96 3.13
CA PHE A 385 -4.84 -17.91 2.24
C PHE A 385 -3.67 -18.78 2.77
N LEU A 386 -3.31 -18.65 4.04
CA LEU A 386 -2.21 -19.42 4.62
C LEU A 386 -2.51 -20.92 4.64
N VAL A 387 -3.76 -21.31 4.93
CA VAL A 387 -4.18 -22.71 4.88
C VAL A 387 -4.10 -23.24 3.44
N ALA A 388 -4.58 -22.50 2.46
CA ALA A 388 -4.51 -22.88 1.05
C ALA A 388 -3.06 -22.96 0.54
N ALA A 389 -2.21 -21.99 0.90
CA ALA A 389 -0.79 -21.98 0.54
C ALA A 389 -0.05 -23.20 1.10
N ALA A 390 -0.31 -23.55 2.37
CA ALA A 390 0.29 -24.75 2.96
C ALA A 390 -0.11 -26.05 2.22
N GLN A 391 -1.38 -26.16 1.80
CA GLN A 391 -1.87 -27.30 1.01
C GLN A 391 -1.25 -27.33 -0.39
N ALA A 392 -0.90 -26.19 -0.96
CA ALA A 392 -0.24 -26.08 -2.26
C ALA A 392 1.29 -26.29 -2.19
N GLY A 393 1.87 -26.47 -0.99
CA GLY A 393 3.31 -26.68 -0.79
C GLY A 393 4.11 -25.39 -0.65
N GLY A 394 3.47 -24.26 -0.34
CA GLY A 394 4.09 -22.97 -0.06
C GLY A 394 3.48 -21.80 -0.84
N VAL A 395 3.89 -20.60 -0.49
CA VAL A 395 3.54 -19.38 -1.26
C VAL A 395 4.45 -19.31 -2.49
N PRO A 396 3.91 -19.12 -3.72
CA PRO A 396 4.75 -19.04 -4.91
C PRO A 396 5.83 -17.97 -4.83
N ARG A 397 7.03 -18.33 -5.27
CA ARG A 397 8.17 -17.41 -5.41
C ARG A 397 8.40 -17.19 -6.90
N THR A 398 7.92 -16.08 -7.40
CA THR A 398 8.01 -15.74 -8.85
C THR A 398 8.78 -14.44 -9.03
#